data_d83d950646db7eaab01607f3940ad894
#
_entry.id   d83d950646db7eaab01607f3940ad894
#
_cell.length_a   1.000
_cell.length_b   1.000
_cell.length_c   1.000
_cell.angle_alpha   90.00
_cell.angle_beta   90.00
_cell.angle_gamma   90.00
#
_symmetry.space_group_name_H-M   'P 1'
#
loop_
_entity.id
_entity.type
_entity.pdbx_description
1 polymer ?
#
loop_
_entity_poly.entity_id
_entity_poly.type
_entity_poly.pdbx_seq_one_letter_code
_entity_poly.pdbx_strand_id
1 'polypeptide(L)'
;MNFNLKPGPSIERAALLVSVVYASILFATAAVQHYLFGTQVWDIGLFEQFSWLIGEGRITEISSLRQVAPLEDHFSLLLLPLGAVYKVFPSTFSLIGLQSIALGSLPAVVAHLAVKRQINTRLVWALICAIVLCPYSFLVNRGDFHPDVLTIPFMIVAIFEATQ
;
A
#
# COMPACT_ATOMS: atom_id res chain seq x y z
N MET A 1 -9.00 36.62 15.31
CA MET A 1 -8.89 36.27 13.88
C MET A 1 -9.22 34.79 13.71
N ASN A 2 -10.48 34.45 13.41
CA ASN A 2 -10.90 33.06 13.27
C ASN A 2 -10.54 32.54 11.87
N PHE A 3 -9.34 32.01 11.73
CA PHE A 3 -8.92 31.31 10.50
C PHE A 3 -9.38 29.83 10.50
N ASN A 4 -10.69 29.61 10.59
CA ASN A 4 -11.27 28.30 10.34
C ASN A 4 -11.44 28.13 8.82
N LEU A 5 -10.33 27.92 8.11
CA LEU A 5 -10.36 27.57 6.69
C LEU A 5 -10.89 26.15 6.58
N LYS A 6 -12.16 26.03 6.12
CA LYS A 6 -12.73 24.73 5.79
C LYS A 6 -12.00 24.11 4.59
N PRO A 7 -11.72 22.82 4.62
CA PRO A 7 -11.09 22.16 3.49
C PRO A 7 -12.06 22.12 2.31
N GLY A 8 -11.53 22.31 1.12
CA GLY A 8 -12.30 22.28 -0.12
C GLY A 8 -11.65 21.38 -1.17
N PRO A 9 -12.24 21.28 -2.37
CA PRO A 9 -11.72 20.44 -3.46
C PRO A 9 -10.26 20.69 -3.84
N SER A 10 -9.73 21.88 -3.54
CA SER A 10 -8.35 22.24 -3.79
C SER A 10 -7.35 21.42 -2.96
N ILE A 11 -7.72 21.10 -1.70
CA ILE A 11 -6.86 20.29 -0.83
C ILE A 11 -6.84 18.82 -1.27
N GLU A 12 -7.95 18.28 -1.75
CA GLU A 12 -8.01 16.92 -2.28
C GLU A 12 -7.11 16.76 -3.51
N ARG A 13 -7.15 17.74 -4.44
CA ARG A 13 -6.27 17.74 -5.61
C ARG A 13 -4.80 17.84 -5.24
N ALA A 14 -4.46 18.72 -4.29
CA ALA A 14 -3.10 18.85 -3.80
C ALA A 14 -2.63 17.58 -3.09
N ALA A 15 -3.47 16.98 -2.25
CA ALA A 15 -3.17 15.71 -1.59
C ALA A 15 -3.01 14.55 -2.58
N LEU A 16 -3.80 14.52 -3.66
CA LEU A 16 -3.64 13.55 -4.75
C LEU A 16 -2.28 13.69 -5.43
N LEU A 17 -1.84 14.91 -5.73
CA LEU A 17 -0.51 15.14 -6.28
C LEU A 17 0.59 14.68 -5.32
N VAL A 18 0.46 15.00 -4.03
CA VAL A 18 1.38 14.51 -3.00
C VAL A 18 1.40 12.98 -2.97
N SER A 19 0.23 12.34 -3.05
CA SER A 19 0.11 10.87 -3.08
C SER A 19 0.83 10.26 -4.28
N VAL A 20 0.65 10.81 -5.47
CA VAL A 20 1.32 10.33 -6.69
C VAL A 20 2.84 10.46 -6.57
N VAL A 21 3.33 11.62 -6.14
CA VAL A 21 4.77 11.85 -5.93
C VAL A 21 5.32 10.90 -4.86
N TYR A 22 4.61 10.76 -3.76
CA TYR A 22 5.03 9.89 -2.65
C TYR A 22 5.06 8.42 -3.07
N ALA A 23 4.00 7.91 -3.73
CA ALA A 23 3.99 6.56 -4.29
C ALA A 23 5.15 6.32 -5.27
N SER A 24 5.46 7.30 -6.11
CA SER A 24 6.57 7.20 -7.06
C SER A 24 7.94 7.13 -6.36
N ILE A 25 8.13 7.89 -5.29
CA ILE A 25 9.36 7.83 -4.48
C ILE A 25 9.48 6.48 -3.77
N LEU A 26 8.38 5.99 -3.16
CA LEU A 26 8.34 4.69 -2.50
C LEU A 26 8.66 3.58 -3.51
N PHE A 27 8.01 3.60 -4.67
CA PHE A 27 8.26 2.62 -5.72
C PHE A 27 9.72 2.67 -6.20
N ALA A 28 10.22 3.84 -6.55
CA ALA A 28 11.59 3.99 -7.07
C ALA A 28 12.63 3.46 -6.07
N THR A 29 12.48 3.78 -4.79
CA THR A 29 13.44 3.35 -3.77
C THR A 29 13.39 1.84 -3.51
N ALA A 30 12.21 1.23 -3.46
CA ALA A 30 12.06 -0.21 -3.31
C ALA A 30 12.50 -0.97 -4.57
N ALA A 31 12.18 -0.45 -5.76
CA ALA A 31 12.59 -1.01 -7.04
C ALA A 31 14.12 -0.99 -7.21
N VAL A 32 14.79 0.10 -6.85
CA VAL A 32 16.25 0.18 -6.85
C VAL A 32 16.85 -0.83 -5.87
N GLN A 33 16.28 -0.93 -4.66
CA GLN A 33 16.74 -1.92 -3.68
C GLN A 33 16.61 -3.35 -4.22
N HIS A 34 15.47 -3.68 -4.83
CA HIS A 34 15.27 -4.99 -5.45
C HIS A 34 16.25 -5.24 -6.57
N TYR A 35 16.43 -4.26 -7.46
CA TYR A 35 17.37 -4.36 -8.59
C TYR A 35 18.82 -4.59 -8.12
N LEU A 36 19.21 -4.05 -6.97
CA LEU A 36 20.51 -4.22 -6.35
C LEU A 36 20.58 -5.46 -5.44
N PHE A 37 19.64 -6.39 -5.54
CA PHE A 37 19.54 -7.61 -4.71
C PHE A 37 19.47 -7.34 -3.20
N GLY A 38 18.90 -6.19 -2.81
CA GLY A 38 18.73 -5.80 -1.40
C GLY A 38 17.43 -6.28 -0.77
N THR A 39 16.57 -7.01 -1.49
CA THR A 39 15.34 -7.64 -0.97
C THR A 39 15.60 -9.07 -0.53
N GLN A 40 14.75 -9.59 0.36
CA GLN A 40 14.90 -10.93 0.91
C GLN A 40 13.96 -11.93 0.21
N VAL A 41 14.46 -13.14 -0.04
CA VAL A 41 13.67 -14.21 -0.69
C VAL A 41 12.48 -14.64 0.15
N TRP A 42 12.57 -14.55 1.48
CA TRP A 42 11.58 -15.07 2.40
C TRP A 42 10.22 -14.36 2.35
N ASP A 43 10.19 -13.09 2.06
CA ASP A 43 8.93 -12.34 1.95
C ASP A 43 8.57 -12.12 0.49
N ILE A 44 9.32 -11.28 -0.25
CA ILE A 44 8.93 -10.95 -1.61
C ILE A 44 8.91 -12.16 -2.55
N GLY A 45 9.91 -13.06 -2.44
CA GLY A 45 9.96 -14.26 -3.27
C GLY A 45 8.83 -15.25 -2.94
N LEU A 46 8.48 -15.39 -1.66
CA LEU A 46 7.38 -16.23 -1.22
C LEU A 46 6.05 -15.72 -1.75
N PHE A 47 5.76 -14.43 -1.54
CA PHE A 47 4.50 -13.83 -2.01
C PHE A 47 4.43 -13.74 -3.53
N GLU A 48 5.56 -13.61 -4.21
CA GLU A 48 5.63 -13.72 -5.66
C GLU A 48 5.22 -15.12 -6.12
N GLN A 49 5.79 -16.17 -5.52
CA GLN A 49 5.43 -17.55 -5.82
C GLN A 49 3.95 -17.84 -5.49
N PHE A 50 3.45 -17.37 -4.36
CA PHE A 50 2.03 -17.52 -4.01
C PHE A 50 1.12 -16.81 -5.03
N SER A 51 1.47 -15.60 -5.42
CA SER A 51 0.70 -14.85 -6.42
C SER A 51 0.69 -15.57 -7.78
N TRP A 52 1.82 -16.15 -8.18
CA TRP A 52 1.91 -16.95 -9.39
C TRP A 52 1.05 -18.23 -9.30
N LEU A 53 1.18 -19.01 -8.23
CA LEU A 53 0.37 -20.24 -8.02
C LEU A 53 -1.12 -19.93 -8.09
N ILE A 54 -1.57 -18.87 -7.41
CA ILE A 54 -2.97 -18.44 -7.44
C ILE A 54 -3.39 -18.00 -8.83
N GLY A 55 -2.55 -17.20 -9.51
CA GLY A 55 -2.80 -16.72 -10.88
C GLY A 55 -2.98 -17.86 -11.89
N GLU A 56 -2.28 -18.98 -11.68
CA GLU A 56 -2.40 -20.20 -12.49
C GLU A 56 -3.50 -21.15 -12.00
N GLY A 57 -4.28 -20.79 -10.97
CA GLY A 57 -5.32 -21.63 -10.39
C GLY A 57 -4.80 -22.81 -9.56
N ARG A 58 -3.53 -22.78 -9.17
CA ARG A 58 -2.81 -23.84 -8.44
C ARG A 58 -2.76 -23.58 -6.93
N ILE A 59 -3.87 -23.15 -6.36
CA ILE A 59 -3.95 -22.64 -4.96
C ILE A 59 -3.66 -23.69 -3.89
N THR A 60 -3.75 -24.98 -4.22
CA THR A 60 -3.44 -26.09 -3.31
C THR A 60 -2.03 -26.63 -3.46
N GLU A 61 -1.27 -26.12 -4.41
CA GLU A 61 0.11 -26.56 -4.60
C GLU A 61 1.04 -25.88 -3.62
N ILE A 62 1.98 -26.66 -3.11
CA ILE A 62 2.94 -26.18 -2.11
C ILE A 62 4.04 -25.32 -2.71
N SER A 63 4.40 -24.27 -2.00
CA SER A 63 5.55 -23.42 -2.30
C SER A 63 6.85 -24.20 -2.15
N SER A 64 7.77 -24.01 -3.06
CA SER A 64 9.14 -24.56 -2.94
C SER A 64 9.93 -23.92 -1.81
N LEU A 65 9.57 -22.70 -1.38
CA LEU A 65 10.28 -21.97 -0.33
C LEU A 65 9.87 -22.39 1.08
N ARG A 66 8.55 -22.53 1.34
CA ARG A 66 8.04 -22.84 2.70
C ARG A 66 7.36 -24.20 2.82
N GLN A 67 7.20 -24.94 1.73
CA GLN A 67 6.54 -26.26 1.70
C GLN A 67 5.08 -26.20 2.20
N VAL A 68 4.39 -25.08 2.00
CA VAL A 68 2.97 -24.88 2.33
C VAL A 68 2.24 -24.28 1.14
N ALA A 69 0.93 -24.48 1.06
CA ALA A 69 0.10 -23.86 0.03
C ALA A 69 -0.17 -22.36 0.33
N PRO A 70 -0.48 -21.53 -0.68
CA PRO A 70 -0.61 -20.08 -0.52
C PRO A 70 -1.52 -19.62 0.61
N LEU A 71 -2.64 -20.32 0.88
CA LEU A 71 -3.60 -19.94 1.93
C LEU A 71 -3.37 -20.67 3.27
N GLU A 72 -2.39 -21.56 3.34
CA GLU A 72 -2.06 -22.33 4.55
C GLU A 72 -1.01 -21.60 5.41
N ASP A 73 -0.13 -20.81 4.80
CA ASP A 73 0.89 -20.07 5.53
C ASP A 73 0.29 -18.88 6.29
N HIS A 74 -0.26 -17.94 5.53
CA HIS A 74 -1.02 -16.83 6.06
C HIS A 74 -2.39 -16.84 5.38
N PHE A 75 -3.45 -17.12 6.12
CA PHE A 75 -4.79 -17.10 5.56
C PHE A 75 -5.18 -15.67 5.17
N SER A 76 -4.62 -15.19 4.06
CA SER A 76 -4.87 -13.86 3.53
C SER A 76 -5.65 -13.94 2.23
N LEU A 77 -6.93 -13.57 2.28
CA LEU A 77 -7.78 -13.50 1.09
C LEU A 77 -7.30 -12.46 0.07
N LEU A 78 -6.43 -11.53 0.47
CA LEU A 78 -5.77 -10.57 -0.44
C LEU A 78 -4.86 -11.25 -1.46
N LEU A 79 -4.38 -12.45 -1.17
CA LEU A 79 -3.58 -13.20 -2.15
C LEU A 79 -4.38 -13.55 -3.41
N LEU A 80 -5.70 -13.68 -3.32
CA LEU A 80 -6.54 -13.97 -4.49
C LEU A 80 -6.52 -12.84 -5.54
N PRO A 81 -6.83 -11.57 -5.20
CA PRO A 81 -6.70 -10.48 -6.15
C PRO A 81 -5.23 -10.22 -6.55
N LEU A 82 -4.25 -10.46 -5.68
CA LEU A 82 -2.84 -10.38 -6.03
C LEU A 82 -2.47 -11.39 -7.12
N GLY A 83 -2.94 -12.64 -7.02
CA GLY A 83 -2.76 -13.64 -8.06
C GLY A 83 -3.34 -13.21 -9.40
N ALA A 84 -4.53 -12.59 -9.40
CA ALA A 84 -5.15 -12.07 -10.62
C ALA A 84 -4.32 -10.93 -11.24
N VAL A 85 -3.79 -10.01 -10.44
CA VAL A 85 -2.90 -8.95 -10.92
C VAL A 85 -1.58 -9.54 -11.45
N TYR A 86 -0.99 -10.48 -10.71
CA TYR A 86 0.27 -11.09 -11.09
C TYR A 86 0.15 -11.91 -12.40
N LYS A 87 -0.99 -12.53 -12.65
CA LYS A 87 -1.26 -13.22 -13.92
C LYS A 87 -1.18 -12.28 -15.13
N VAL A 88 -1.60 -11.02 -14.97
CA VAL A 88 -1.57 -10.02 -16.05
C VAL A 88 -0.18 -9.36 -16.14
N PHE A 89 0.44 -9.12 -14.99
CA PHE A 89 1.75 -8.47 -14.86
C PHE A 89 2.71 -9.33 -14.03
N PRO A 90 3.27 -10.42 -14.61
CA PRO A 90 4.09 -11.38 -13.88
C PRO A 90 5.49 -10.81 -13.61
N SER A 91 5.59 -10.01 -12.57
CA SER A 91 6.84 -9.35 -12.18
C SER A 91 6.81 -8.98 -10.69
N THR A 92 7.93 -9.17 -10.01
CA THR A 92 8.16 -8.68 -8.64
C THR A 92 7.86 -7.18 -8.50
N PHE A 93 8.16 -6.40 -9.54
CA PHE A 93 7.85 -4.96 -9.56
C PHE A 93 6.36 -4.66 -9.47
N SER A 94 5.48 -5.59 -9.87
CA SER A 94 4.03 -5.43 -9.70
C SER A 94 3.63 -5.44 -8.22
N LEU A 95 4.22 -6.32 -7.44
CA LEU A 95 3.98 -6.40 -5.98
C LEU A 95 4.53 -5.16 -5.28
N ILE A 96 5.76 -4.77 -5.60
CA ILE A 96 6.39 -3.53 -5.09
C ILE A 96 5.54 -2.30 -5.45
N GLY A 97 5.02 -2.27 -6.68
CA GLY A 97 4.16 -1.19 -7.15
C GLY A 97 2.85 -1.09 -6.38
N LEU A 98 2.18 -2.23 -6.16
CA LEU A 98 0.93 -2.27 -5.39
C LEU A 98 1.13 -1.79 -3.97
N GLN A 99 2.19 -2.24 -3.28
CA GLN A 99 2.52 -1.81 -1.93
C GLN A 99 2.81 -0.30 -1.89
N SER A 100 3.61 0.19 -2.84
CA SER A 100 3.94 1.62 -2.94
C SER A 100 2.72 2.48 -3.22
N ILE A 101 1.76 2.00 -4.04
CA ILE A 101 0.49 2.68 -4.30
C ILE A 101 -0.38 2.69 -3.04
N ALA A 102 -0.47 1.58 -2.30
CA ALA A 102 -1.25 1.50 -1.07
C ALA A 102 -0.76 2.54 -0.05
N LEU A 103 0.53 2.53 0.27
CA LEU A 103 1.13 3.50 1.20
C LEU A 103 1.08 4.93 0.65
N GLY A 104 1.37 5.12 -0.63
CA GLY A 104 1.36 6.41 -1.29
C GLY A 104 -0.03 7.03 -1.41
N SER A 105 -1.10 6.24 -1.37
CA SER A 105 -2.49 6.73 -1.41
C SER A 105 -2.95 7.40 -0.12
N LEU A 106 -2.28 7.17 1.01
CA LEU A 106 -2.72 7.62 2.33
C LEU A 106 -2.95 9.13 2.44
N PRO A 107 -2.09 10.03 1.89
CA PRO A 107 -2.36 11.46 1.90
C PRO A 107 -3.70 11.83 1.24
N ALA A 108 -4.02 11.22 0.10
CA ALA A 108 -5.28 11.48 -0.61
C ALA A 108 -6.49 10.92 0.16
N VAL A 109 -6.38 9.71 0.72
CA VAL A 109 -7.43 9.10 1.55
C VAL A 109 -7.72 9.99 2.76
N VAL A 110 -6.70 10.41 3.50
CA VAL A 110 -6.86 11.26 4.68
C VAL A 110 -7.46 12.62 4.31
N ALA A 111 -7.02 13.25 3.21
CA ALA A 111 -7.59 14.51 2.76
C ALA A 111 -9.07 14.37 2.39
N HIS A 112 -9.45 13.32 1.66
CA HIS A 112 -10.84 13.05 1.28
C HIS A 112 -11.74 12.89 2.52
N LEU A 113 -11.33 12.06 3.47
CA LEU A 113 -12.08 11.84 4.71
C LEU A 113 -12.17 13.12 5.56
N ALA A 114 -11.08 13.90 5.60
CA ALA A 114 -11.04 15.16 6.33
C ALA A 114 -11.98 16.23 5.73
N VAL A 115 -12.10 16.29 4.39
CA VAL A 115 -13.06 17.15 3.71
C VAL A 115 -14.50 16.73 4.07
N LYS A 116 -14.79 15.45 4.06
CA LYS A 116 -16.10 14.89 4.48
C LYS A 116 -16.52 15.33 5.90
N ARG A 117 -15.55 15.37 6.84
CA ARG A 117 -15.76 15.79 8.25
C ARG A 117 -15.54 17.28 8.51
N GLN A 118 -15.28 18.08 7.48
CA GLN A 118 -14.99 19.51 7.62
C GLN A 118 -13.85 19.82 8.61
N ILE A 119 -12.84 18.94 8.66
CA ILE A 119 -11.66 19.09 9.52
C ILE A 119 -10.85 20.31 9.06
N ASN A 120 -10.29 21.04 10.02
CA ASN A 120 -9.49 22.23 9.72
C ASN A 120 -8.35 21.93 8.75
N THR A 121 -8.22 22.74 7.70
CA THR A 121 -7.20 22.59 6.63
C THR A 121 -5.76 22.46 7.17
N ARG A 122 -5.41 23.19 8.23
CA ARG A 122 -4.07 23.12 8.83
C ARG A 122 -3.80 21.74 9.44
N LEU A 123 -4.82 21.16 10.10
CA LEU A 123 -4.70 19.82 10.67
C LEU A 123 -4.57 18.78 9.56
N VAL A 124 -5.30 18.93 8.46
CA VAL A 124 -5.18 18.03 7.30
C VAL A 124 -3.75 18.04 6.76
N TRP A 125 -3.15 19.21 6.58
CA TRP A 125 -1.76 19.30 6.12
C TRP A 125 -0.77 18.74 7.14
N ALA A 126 -1.00 18.94 8.43
CA ALA A 126 -0.17 18.35 9.48
C ALA A 126 -0.22 16.82 9.44
N LEU A 127 -1.40 16.23 9.22
CA LEU A 127 -1.57 14.77 9.06
C LEU A 127 -0.88 14.26 7.79
N ILE A 128 -1.02 14.95 6.65
CA ILE A 128 -0.33 14.60 5.40
C ILE A 128 1.19 14.64 5.61
N CYS A 129 1.71 15.69 6.23
CA CYS A 129 3.13 15.79 6.53
C CYS A 129 3.59 14.65 7.45
N ALA A 130 2.82 14.33 8.49
CA ALA A 130 3.13 13.22 9.39
C ALA A 130 3.20 11.88 8.66
N ILE A 131 2.29 11.63 7.70
CA ILE A 131 2.30 10.40 6.88
C ILE A 131 3.54 10.35 5.98
N VAL A 132 3.80 11.43 5.22
CA VAL A 132 4.89 11.48 4.25
C VAL A 132 6.26 11.44 4.92
N LEU A 133 6.39 12.09 6.08
CA LEU A 133 7.64 12.13 6.85
C LEU A 133 7.79 10.93 7.81
N CYS A 134 6.82 10.05 7.89
CA CYS A 134 6.88 8.87 8.74
C CYS A 134 7.97 7.91 8.24
N PRO A 135 9.06 7.71 8.98
CA PRO A 135 10.14 6.82 8.54
C PRO A 135 9.67 5.37 8.44
N TYR A 136 8.65 5.00 9.19
CA TYR A 136 8.12 3.64 9.23
C TYR A 136 7.52 3.22 7.89
N SER A 137 6.78 4.11 7.21
CA SER A 137 6.25 3.83 5.87
C SER A 137 7.36 3.54 4.86
N PHE A 138 8.47 4.26 4.99
CA PHE A 138 9.64 4.07 4.14
C PHE A 138 10.36 2.75 4.45
N LEU A 139 10.52 2.43 5.72
CA LEU A 139 11.17 1.21 6.18
C LEU A 139 10.37 -0.03 5.79
N VAL A 140 9.06 -0.01 5.99
CA VAL A 140 8.16 -1.11 5.60
C VAL A 140 8.19 -1.33 4.09
N ASN A 141 8.15 -0.26 3.29
CA ASN A 141 8.15 -0.38 1.82
C ASN A 141 9.49 -0.88 1.26
N ARG A 142 10.60 -0.57 1.92
CA ARG A 142 11.94 -1.05 1.55
C ARG A 142 12.29 -2.39 2.19
N GLY A 143 11.68 -2.71 3.31
CA GLY A 143 12.00 -3.91 4.08
C GLY A 143 11.72 -5.18 3.30
N ASP A 144 10.52 -5.33 2.83
CA ASP A 144 10.10 -6.36 1.87
C ASP A 144 8.63 -6.18 1.48
N PHE A 145 8.04 -7.12 0.72
CA PHE A 145 6.63 -7.08 0.36
C PHE A 145 5.78 -7.77 1.44
N HIS A 146 4.78 -7.04 1.94
CA HIS A 146 3.80 -7.55 2.90
C HIS A 146 2.36 -7.27 2.41
N PRO A 147 1.57 -8.32 2.11
CA PRO A 147 0.20 -8.15 1.61
C PRO A 147 -0.68 -7.32 2.55
N ASP A 148 -0.45 -7.41 3.86
CA ASP A 148 -1.25 -6.70 4.88
C ASP A 148 -1.18 -5.18 4.72
N VAL A 149 -0.10 -4.65 4.18
CA VAL A 149 0.07 -3.21 3.90
C VAL A 149 -0.99 -2.71 2.93
N LEU A 150 -1.45 -3.56 2.02
CA LEU A 150 -2.49 -3.22 1.04
C LEU A 150 -3.84 -2.95 1.71
N THR A 151 -4.07 -3.45 2.94
CA THR A 151 -5.31 -3.22 3.69
C THR A 151 -5.38 -1.85 4.31
N ILE A 152 -4.25 -1.17 4.57
CA ILE A 152 -4.19 0.05 5.37
C ILE A 152 -5.14 1.14 4.86
N PRO A 153 -5.16 1.53 3.58
CA PRO A 153 -6.08 2.56 3.10
C PRO A 153 -7.56 2.16 3.27
N PHE A 154 -7.89 0.89 3.08
CA PHE A 154 -9.25 0.38 3.26
C PHE A 154 -9.66 0.37 4.74
N MET A 155 -8.76 -0.02 5.64
CA MET A 155 -9.00 0.00 7.09
C MET A 155 -9.26 1.43 7.59
N ILE A 156 -8.50 2.42 7.12
CA ILE A 156 -8.71 3.82 7.48
C ILE A 156 -10.11 4.26 7.05
N VAL A 157 -10.53 3.94 5.83
CA VAL A 157 -11.89 4.25 5.35
C VAL A 157 -12.95 3.54 6.18
N ALA A 158 -12.78 2.24 6.44
CA ALA A 158 -13.74 1.45 7.21
C ALA A 158 -13.90 1.97 8.64
N ILE A 159 -12.80 2.27 9.34
CA ILE A 159 -12.84 2.85 10.69
C ILE A 159 -13.55 4.22 10.67
N PHE A 160 -13.24 5.04 9.67
CA PHE A 160 -13.87 6.35 9.53
C PHE A 160 -15.39 6.24 9.34
N GLU A 161 -15.86 5.35 8.47
CA GLU A 161 -17.31 5.17 8.23
C GLU A 161 -18.00 4.52 9.45
N ALA A 162 -17.33 3.63 10.17
CA ALA A 162 -17.91 3.02 11.38
C ALA A 162 -18.07 3.99 12.56
N THR A 163 -17.43 5.16 12.52
CA THR A 163 -17.49 6.19 13.58
C THR A 163 -18.48 7.33 13.25
N GLN A 164 -19.37 7.12 12.27
CA GLN A 164 -20.41 8.11 11.88
C GLN A 164 -21.66 8.05 12.71
#